data_5f5d1472bee432d74b7fc3b8639e3d5d
#
_entry.id   5f5d1472bee432d74b7fc3b8639e3d5d
#
_cell.length_a   1.000
_cell.length_b   1.000
_cell.length_c   1.000
_cell.angle_alpha   90.00
_cell.angle_beta   90.00
_cell.angle_gamma   90.00
#
_symmetry.space_group_name_H-M   'P 1'
#
loop_
_entity.id
_entity.type
_entity.pdbx_description
1 polymer ?
#
loop_
_entity_poly.entity_id
_entity_poly.type
_entity_poly.pdbx_seq_one_letter_code
_entity_poly.pdbx_strand_id
1 'polypeptide(L)'
;MKNVGIDIGSTTVKVVVMEGEKILYRIYQRHLSQVRQATLKALEGAKQFLNDTFQVAISGSAGLGLAEDAGVDFVQEVFATYKTVMEYEPDTDAVIELGGEDAKIIFLSGGLEERMNGSCAGGTGAFIDQMATLLNVTTEELDELSLKHERIYPIASRCGVFAKTDIQPLLNEGAAPADVAASSIFQAVVDQTVTGLSQGRRIEGKVLFLGGPLFFFKGLQQRFQETLKLGEGKAVFPSWAQYSVAIGAAIYTRGLEKSYTYEEFTGKLE
;
A
#
# COMPACT_ATOMS: atom_id res chain seq x y z
N MET A 1 -16.18 13.80 18.08
CA MET A 1 -16.50 13.78 16.62
C MET A 1 -15.73 12.64 16.00
N LYS A 2 -16.40 11.78 15.24
CA LYS A 2 -15.73 10.69 14.53
C LYS A 2 -15.27 11.13 13.15
N ASN A 3 -14.13 10.60 12.74
CA ASN A 3 -13.46 10.94 11.50
C ASN A 3 -13.31 9.67 10.67
N VAL A 4 -13.83 9.68 9.45
CA VAL A 4 -13.83 8.53 8.55
C VAL A 4 -12.93 8.82 7.36
N GLY A 5 -11.97 7.96 7.12
CA GLY A 5 -11.14 7.97 5.93
C GLY A 5 -11.39 6.73 5.09
N ILE A 6 -11.60 6.94 3.81
CA ILE A 6 -11.81 5.88 2.83
C ILE A 6 -10.72 5.97 1.79
N ASP A 7 -9.97 4.90 1.61
CA ASP A 7 -8.96 4.79 0.55
C ASP A 7 -9.44 3.75 -0.47
N ILE A 8 -9.65 4.19 -1.69
CA ILE A 8 -10.06 3.35 -2.81
C ILE A 8 -8.92 3.30 -3.82
N GLY A 9 -8.02 2.34 -3.62
CA GLY A 9 -6.94 2.10 -4.57
C GLY A 9 -7.39 1.28 -5.79
N SER A 10 -6.46 0.94 -6.66
CA SER A 10 -6.72 0.18 -7.89
C SER A 10 -7.31 -1.22 -7.67
N THR A 11 -7.00 -1.86 -6.52
CA THR A 11 -7.42 -3.24 -6.24
C THR A 11 -8.21 -3.41 -4.95
N THR A 12 -8.11 -2.45 -4.02
CA THR A 12 -8.63 -2.61 -2.66
C THR A 12 -9.32 -1.35 -2.14
N VAL A 13 -10.30 -1.55 -1.26
CA VAL A 13 -10.92 -0.50 -0.43
C VAL A 13 -10.47 -0.68 1.01
N LYS A 14 -10.11 0.43 1.65
CA LYS A 14 -9.86 0.50 3.09
C LYS A 14 -10.77 1.57 3.69
N VAL A 15 -11.36 1.25 4.83
CA VAL A 15 -12.13 2.21 5.63
C VAL A 15 -11.54 2.23 7.02
N VAL A 16 -11.30 3.44 7.51
CA VAL A 16 -10.83 3.68 8.88
C VAL A 16 -11.78 4.65 9.57
N VAL A 17 -12.21 4.32 10.78
CA VAL A 17 -12.97 5.20 11.66
C VAL A 17 -12.10 5.55 12.85
N MET A 18 -11.93 6.84 13.10
CA MET A 18 -11.13 7.36 14.21
C MET A 18 -11.96 8.22 15.15
N GLU A 19 -11.55 8.27 16.41
CA GLU A 19 -12.00 9.26 17.39
C GLU A 19 -10.78 9.84 18.10
N GLY A 20 -10.45 11.08 17.79
CA GLY A 20 -9.14 11.64 18.13
C GLY A 20 -8.03 10.84 17.45
N GLU A 21 -7.06 10.36 18.23
CA GLU A 21 -5.95 9.51 17.73
C GLU A 21 -6.29 8.01 17.71
N LYS A 22 -7.41 7.62 18.29
CA LYS A 22 -7.79 6.21 18.43
C LYS A 22 -8.50 5.70 17.19
N ILE A 23 -7.99 4.62 16.60
CA ILE A 23 -8.69 3.86 15.56
C ILE A 23 -9.74 2.97 16.23
N LEU A 24 -11.02 3.22 15.92
CA LEU A 24 -12.16 2.43 16.42
C LEU A 24 -12.49 1.25 15.53
N TYR A 25 -12.30 1.44 14.21
CA TYR A 25 -12.59 0.43 13.20
C TYR A 25 -11.63 0.58 12.03
N ARG A 26 -11.26 -0.53 11.43
CA ARG A 26 -10.51 -0.57 10.18
C ARG A 26 -10.82 -1.84 9.41
N ILE A 27 -10.92 -1.73 8.09
CA ILE A 27 -11.09 -2.86 7.18
C ILE A 27 -10.25 -2.66 5.93
N TYR A 28 -9.74 -3.77 5.41
CA TYR A 28 -9.00 -3.86 4.16
C TYR A 28 -9.59 -5.00 3.34
N GLN A 29 -10.11 -4.71 2.14
CA GLN A 29 -10.73 -5.72 1.30
C GLN A 29 -10.51 -5.45 -0.18
N ARG A 30 -10.45 -6.51 -1.00
CA ARG A 30 -10.41 -6.40 -2.46
C ARG A 30 -11.80 -5.98 -2.97
N HIS A 31 -11.84 -5.07 -3.95
CA HIS A 31 -13.12 -4.63 -4.55
C HIS A 31 -13.48 -5.39 -5.85
N LEU A 32 -12.55 -6.12 -6.46
CA LEU A 32 -12.77 -6.92 -7.66
C LEU A 32 -13.53 -6.13 -8.76
N SER A 33 -13.14 -4.88 -8.99
CA SER A 33 -13.77 -3.91 -9.88
C SER A 33 -15.21 -3.49 -9.49
N GLN A 34 -15.72 -3.94 -8.34
CA GLN A 34 -17.01 -3.55 -7.78
C GLN A 34 -16.85 -2.49 -6.69
N VAL A 35 -16.22 -1.37 -7.04
CA VAL A 35 -15.76 -0.34 -6.10
C VAL A 35 -16.88 0.14 -5.17
N ARG A 36 -18.02 0.56 -5.73
CA ARG A 36 -19.15 1.11 -4.98
C ARG A 36 -19.71 0.09 -3.97
N GLN A 37 -19.95 -1.14 -4.43
CA GLN A 37 -20.49 -2.21 -3.58
C GLN A 37 -19.52 -2.59 -2.47
N ALA A 38 -18.22 -2.69 -2.78
CA ALA A 38 -17.21 -2.99 -1.80
C ALA A 38 -17.08 -1.89 -0.75
N THR A 39 -17.20 -0.61 -1.16
CA THR A 39 -17.19 0.53 -0.24
C THR A 39 -18.39 0.51 0.70
N LEU A 40 -19.60 0.29 0.17
CA LEU A 40 -20.81 0.17 0.98
C LEU A 40 -20.71 -0.99 1.98
N LYS A 41 -20.24 -2.16 1.55
CA LYS A 41 -20.02 -3.31 2.43
C LYS A 41 -18.98 -3.03 3.54
N ALA A 42 -17.92 -2.31 3.21
CA ALA A 42 -16.91 -1.89 4.19
C ALA A 42 -17.50 -0.92 5.24
N LEU A 43 -18.35 -0.01 4.81
CA LEU A 43 -19.08 0.94 5.69
C LEU A 43 -20.13 0.24 6.56
N GLU A 44 -20.79 -0.80 6.06
CA GLU A 44 -21.74 -1.59 6.84
C GLU A 44 -21.08 -2.17 8.10
N GLY A 45 -19.86 -2.70 7.98
CA GLY A 45 -19.08 -3.16 9.13
C GLY A 45 -18.70 -2.04 10.11
N ALA A 46 -18.63 -0.78 9.64
CA ALA A 46 -18.35 0.40 10.46
C ALA A 46 -19.59 0.97 11.16
N LYS A 47 -20.82 0.59 10.76
CA LYS A 47 -22.09 1.22 11.19
C LYS A 47 -22.21 1.36 12.71
N GLN A 48 -21.85 0.33 13.47
CA GLN A 48 -21.91 0.35 14.93
C GLN A 48 -21.06 1.46 15.59
N PHE A 49 -20.05 1.98 14.87
CA PHE A 49 -19.18 3.07 15.33
C PHE A 49 -19.66 4.45 14.84
N LEU A 50 -20.65 4.50 13.94
CA LEU A 50 -21.14 5.71 13.26
C LEU A 50 -22.59 6.05 13.64
N ASN A 51 -22.95 5.88 14.92
CA ASN A 51 -24.31 6.13 15.44
C ASN A 51 -24.67 7.62 15.49
N ASP A 52 -23.65 8.50 15.53
CA ASP A 52 -23.78 9.95 15.49
C ASP A 52 -23.30 10.50 14.14
N THR A 53 -23.33 11.81 13.98
CA THR A 53 -22.72 12.45 12.80
C THR A 53 -21.21 12.28 12.81
N PHE A 54 -20.64 12.12 11.63
CA PHE A 54 -19.20 11.98 11.41
C PHE A 54 -18.72 12.81 10.22
N GLN A 55 -17.45 13.13 10.22
CA GLN A 55 -16.76 13.75 9.08
C GLN A 55 -16.12 12.66 8.22
N VAL A 56 -16.13 12.83 6.91
CA VAL A 56 -15.60 11.84 5.97
C VAL A 56 -14.85 12.48 4.82
N ALA A 57 -13.76 11.82 4.39
CA ALA A 57 -13.05 12.13 3.17
C ALA A 57 -12.66 10.84 2.44
N ILE A 58 -12.56 10.91 1.12
CA ILE A 58 -12.19 9.81 0.25
C ILE A 58 -10.83 10.11 -0.37
N SER A 59 -10.02 9.08 -0.53
CA SER A 59 -8.72 9.08 -1.19
C SER A 59 -8.59 7.86 -2.09
N GLY A 60 -7.44 7.74 -2.74
CA GLY A 60 -7.11 6.58 -3.58
C GLY A 60 -7.37 6.80 -5.06
N SER A 61 -6.61 6.10 -5.90
CA SER A 61 -6.62 6.27 -7.35
C SER A 61 -7.99 6.04 -8.02
N ALA A 62 -8.85 5.22 -7.41
CA ALA A 62 -10.22 4.97 -7.87
C ALA A 62 -11.29 5.72 -7.05
N GLY A 63 -10.90 6.62 -6.14
CA GLY A 63 -11.81 7.27 -5.20
C GLY A 63 -12.42 8.58 -5.67
N LEU A 64 -11.83 9.27 -6.67
CA LEU A 64 -12.22 10.62 -7.05
C LEU A 64 -13.69 10.71 -7.49
N GLY A 65 -14.11 9.84 -8.40
CA GLY A 65 -15.51 9.87 -8.89
C GLY A 65 -16.51 9.58 -7.77
N LEU A 66 -16.18 8.70 -6.83
CA LEU A 66 -17.05 8.39 -5.70
C LEU A 66 -17.13 9.57 -4.71
N ALA A 67 -16.05 10.31 -4.54
CA ALA A 67 -16.01 11.51 -3.70
C ALA A 67 -16.88 12.63 -4.33
N GLU A 68 -16.81 12.82 -5.65
CA GLU A 68 -17.62 13.77 -6.38
C GLU A 68 -19.11 13.43 -6.28
N ASP A 69 -19.49 12.16 -6.53
CA ASP A 69 -20.87 11.68 -6.42
C ASP A 69 -21.43 11.89 -5.00
N ALA A 70 -20.65 11.59 -3.99
CA ALA A 70 -21.04 11.75 -2.59
C ALA A 70 -21.00 13.22 -2.11
N GLY A 71 -20.36 14.10 -2.86
CA GLY A 71 -20.15 15.50 -2.48
C GLY A 71 -19.34 15.64 -1.18
N VAL A 72 -18.28 14.82 -1.06
CA VAL A 72 -17.30 14.85 0.03
C VAL A 72 -15.92 15.20 -0.50
N ASP A 73 -15.02 15.60 0.39
CA ASP A 73 -13.67 15.98 0.00
C ASP A 73 -12.88 14.78 -0.50
N PHE A 74 -12.16 14.99 -1.60
CA PHE A 74 -11.13 14.07 -2.09
C PHE A 74 -9.76 14.52 -1.60
N VAL A 75 -9.01 13.59 -1.01
CA VAL A 75 -7.66 13.84 -0.49
C VAL A 75 -6.65 13.11 -1.36
N GLN A 76 -5.67 13.83 -1.88
CA GLN A 76 -4.57 13.24 -2.64
C GLN A 76 -3.81 12.22 -1.77
N GLU A 77 -3.48 11.04 -2.34
CA GLU A 77 -2.83 9.93 -1.59
C GLU A 77 -1.55 10.36 -0.88
N VAL A 78 -0.66 11.08 -1.58
CA VAL A 78 0.61 11.56 -1.01
C VAL A 78 0.37 12.48 0.18
N PHE A 79 -0.62 13.36 0.07
CA PHE A 79 -0.97 14.27 1.16
C PHE A 79 -1.59 13.51 2.34
N ALA A 80 -2.43 12.51 2.06
CA ALA A 80 -2.98 11.64 3.10
C ALA A 80 -1.86 10.85 3.80
N THR A 81 -0.97 10.20 3.05
CA THR A 81 0.20 9.50 3.60
C THR A 81 1.06 10.44 4.44
N TYR A 82 1.35 11.66 3.95
CA TYR A 82 2.08 12.67 4.71
C TYR A 82 1.41 13.01 6.05
N LYS A 83 0.08 13.19 6.06
CA LYS A 83 -0.69 13.43 7.30
C LYS A 83 -0.51 12.31 8.32
N THR A 84 -0.60 11.06 7.87
CA THR A 84 -0.39 9.89 8.74
C THR A 84 1.02 9.84 9.30
N VAL A 85 2.02 10.07 8.45
CA VAL A 85 3.42 10.03 8.85
C VAL A 85 3.71 11.13 9.88
N MET A 86 3.24 12.35 9.66
CA MET A 86 3.44 13.46 10.60
C MET A 86 2.74 13.24 11.96
N GLU A 87 1.65 12.48 12.00
CA GLU A 87 0.94 12.15 13.23
C GLU A 87 1.65 11.05 14.04
N TYR A 88 2.11 9.98 13.36
CA TYR A 88 2.61 8.79 14.07
C TYR A 88 4.13 8.65 14.07
N GLU A 89 4.82 9.16 13.05
CA GLU A 89 6.25 8.97 12.82
C GLU A 89 6.91 10.23 12.25
N PRO A 90 6.82 11.38 12.94
CA PRO A 90 7.19 12.70 12.38
C PRO A 90 8.68 12.87 12.07
N ASP A 91 9.54 12.00 12.60
CA ASP A 91 10.99 11.99 12.37
C ASP A 91 11.40 11.10 11.18
N THR A 92 10.44 10.75 10.30
CA THR A 92 10.69 9.96 9.09
C THR A 92 11.40 10.78 8.02
N ASP A 93 12.45 10.21 7.44
CA ASP A 93 13.21 10.83 6.33
C ASP A 93 12.65 10.46 4.96
N ALA A 94 12.18 9.23 4.79
CA ALA A 94 11.57 8.76 3.55
C ALA A 94 10.49 7.71 3.79
N VAL A 95 9.56 7.61 2.84
CA VAL A 95 8.52 6.58 2.79
C VAL A 95 8.70 5.78 1.51
N ILE A 96 8.67 4.46 1.61
CA ILE A 96 8.47 3.55 0.47
C ILE A 96 7.07 2.98 0.60
N GLU A 97 6.23 3.23 -0.38
CA GLU A 97 4.86 2.73 -0.41
C GLU A 97 4.65 1.85 -1.64
N LEU A 98 4.17 0.63 -1.41
CA LEU A 98 3.79 -0.30 -2.46
C LEU A 98 2.29 -0.55 -2.44
N GLY A 99 1.63 -0.16 -3.51
CA GLY A 99 0.21 -0.38 -3.76
C GLY A 99 -0.07 -1.65 -4.55
N GLY A 100 -1.33 -1.77 -5.01
CA GLY A 100 -1.75 -2.84 -5.91
C GLY A 100 -1.11 -2.73 -7.29
N GLU A 101 -1.05 -1.52 -7.86
CA GLU A 101 -0.55 -1.26 -9.21
C GLU A 101 0.49 -0.13 -9.27
N ASP A 102 0.77 0.52 -8.15
CA ASP A 102 1.72 1.62 -8.04
C ASP A 102 2.77 1.38 -6.96
N ALA A 103 3.91 2.00 -7.13
CA ALA A 103 5.00 2.07 -6.18
C ALA A 103 5.47 3.51 -6.07
N LYS A 104 5.70 3.99 -4.85
CA LYS A 104 6.09 5.38 -4.57
C LYS A 104 7.26 5.44 -3.61
N ILE A 105 8.14 6.42 -3.81
CA ILE A 105 9.06 6.89 -2.79
C ILE A 105 8.72 8.35 -2.50
N ILE A 106 8.49 8.68 -1.24
CA ILE A 106 8.25 10.03 -0.77
C ILE A 106 9.42 10.42 0.13
N PHE A 107 10.22 11.37 -0.29
CA PHE A 107 11.28 11.94 0.53
C PHE A 107 10.69 13.10 1.35
N LEU A 108 10.95 13.10 2.64
CA LEU A 108 10.46 14.11 3.58
C LEU A 108 11.58 15.04 4.06
N SER A 109 12.81 14.53 4.12
CA SER A 109 13.99 15.33 4.45
C SER A 109 14.42 16.19 3.26
N GLY A 110 14.65 17.48 3.49
CA GLY A 110 15.07 18.42 2.45
C GLY A 110 13.95 18.91 1.52
N GLY A 111 12.70 18.74 1.94
CA GLY A 111 11.49 19.11 1.19
C GLY A 111 10.70 17.87 0.71
N LEU A 112 9.41 18.06 0.56
CA LEU A 112 8.52 16.99 0.09
C LEU A 112 8.77 16.73 -1.41
N GLU A 113 9.27 15.54 -1.73
CA GLU A 113 9.48 15.08 -3.10
C GLU A 113 8.88 13.68 -3.27
N GLU A 114 7.97 13.54 -4.22
CA GLU A 114 7.39 12.26 -4.58
C GLU A 114 7.98 11.74 -5.88
N ARG A 115 8.22 10.44 -5.93
CA ARG A 115 8.56 9.69 -7.15
C ARG A 115 7.71 8.44 -7.22
N MET A 116 7.03 8.27 -8.32
CA MET A 116 6.12 7.15 -8.55
C MET A 116 6.53 6.41 -9.83
N ASN A 117 6.33 5.10 -9.87
CA ASN A 117 6.46 4.34 -11.09
C ASN A 117 5.41 4.81 -12.11
N GLY A 118 5.79 4.79 -13.38
CA GLY A 118 4.83 5.04 -14.47
C GLY A 118 3.82 3.91 -14.63
N SER A 119 3.30 3.74 -15.82
CA SER A 119 2.22 2.79 -16.17
C SER A 119 2.59 1.29 -16.06
N CYS A 120 3.71 0.92 -15.46
CA CYS A 120 4.15 -0.47 -15.36
C CYS A 120 3.86 -1.03 -13.98
N ALA A 121 3.02 -2.07 -13.91
CA ALA A 121 2.71 -2.79 -12.68
C ALA A 121 3.88 -3.60 -12.10
N GLY A 122 5.02 -3.68 -12.80
CA GLY A 122 6.23 -4.32 -12.27
C GLY A 122 6.67 -3.66 -10.95
N GLY A 123 6.96 -4.45 -9.94
CA GLY A 123 7.33 -3.92 -8.63
C GLY A 123 6.15 -3.61 -7.71
N THR A 124 4.96 -4.11 -7.99
CA THR A 124 3.71 -3.84 -7.25
C THR A 124 3.02 -5.12 -6.80
N GLY A 125 1.91 -4.98 -6.06
CA GLY A 125 1.10 -6.13 -5.61
C GLY A 125 0.58 -6.97 -6.77
N ALA A 126 0.16 -6.36 -7.87
CA ALA A 126 -0.30 -7.07 -9.06
C ALA A 126 0.80 -7.93 -9.71
N PHE A 127 2.06 -7.48 -9.67
CA PHE A 127 3.19 -8.27 -10.11
C PHE A 127 3.38 -9.50 -9.21
N ILE A 128 3.29 -9.33 -7.90
CA ILE A 128 3.40 -10.43 -6.93
C ILE A 128 2.28 -11.46 -7.17
N ASP A 129 1.03 -11.02 -7.36
CA ASP A 129 -0.12 -11.89 -7.66
C ASP A 129 0.10 -12.71 -8.96
N GLN A 130 0.64 -12.07 -10.02
CA GLN A 130 0.97 -12.75 -11.28
C GLN A 130 2.07 -13.80 -11.11
N MET A 131 3.08 -13.51 -10.31
CA MET A 131 4.18 -14.43 -10.07
C MET A 131 3.76 -15.61 -9.18
N ALA A 132 2.93 -15.38 -8.18
CA ALA A 132 2.32 -16.45 -7.39
C ALA A 132 1.52 -17.41 -8.27
N THR A 133 0.73 -16.86 -9.21
CA THR A 133 0.01 -17.65 -10.21
C THR A 133 0.96 -18.45 -11.11
N LEU A 134 2.09 -17.87 -11.53
CA LEU A 134 3.09 -18.56 -12.35
C LEU A 134 3.73 -19.74 -11.62
N LEU A 135 3.98 -19.61 -10.32
CA LEU A 135 4.52 -20.68 -9.48
C LEU A 135 3.43 -21.67 -9.01
N ASN A 136 2.16 -21.42 -9.33
CA ASN A 136 0.99 -22.19 -8.88
C ASN A 136 0.90 -22.30 -7.34
N VAL A 137 1.11 -21.16 -6.66
CA VAL A 137 1.01 -21.02 -5.20
C VAL A 137 0.14 -19.83 -4.86
N THR A 138 -0.32 -19.74 -3.62
CA THR A 138 -0.95 -18.51 -3.09
C THR A 138 0.12 -17.46 -2.79
N THR A 139 -0.28 -16.22 -2.59
CA THR A 139 0.65 -15.14 -2.21
C THR A 139 1.25 -15.37 -0.82
N GLU A 140 0.50 -15.98 0.09
CA GLU A 140 0.96 -16.38 1.42
C GLU A 140 2.02 -17.48 1.34
N GLU A 141 1.77 -18.52 0.53
CA GLU A 141 2.75 -19.59 0.28
C GLU A 141 4.01 -19.05 -0.40
N LEU A 142 3.86 -18.07 -1.30
CA LEU A 142 4.99 -17.39 -1.94
C LEU A 142 5.87 -16.69 -0.90
N ASP A 143 5.26 -15.98 0.05
CA ASP A 143 5.98 -15.30 1.13
C ASP A 143 6.71 -16.32 2.02
N GLU A 144 6.03 -17.38 2.44
CA GLU A 144 6.63 -18.46 3.25
C GLU A 144 7.80 -19.14 2.54
N LEU A 145 7.69 -19.39 1.23
CA LEU A 145 8.78 -19.94 0.42
C LEU A 145 9.96 -19.00 0.36
N SER A 146 9.70 -17.71 0.14
CA SER A 146 10.77 -16.71 0.02
C SER A 146 11.67 -16.62 1.24
N LEU A 147 11.12 -16.85 2.44
CA LEU A 147 11.86 -16.83 3.71
C LEU A 147 12.84 -18.02 3.85
N LYS A 148 12.72 -19.04 3.01
CA LYS A 148 13.55 -20.27 3.04
C LYS A 148 14.60 -20.30 1.92
N HIS A 149 14.78 -19.19 1.18
CA HIS A 149 15.74 -19.15 0.07
C HIS A 149 17.19 -19.27 0.54
N GLU A 150 18.00 -19.88 -0.29
CA GLU A 150 19.45 -19.98 -0.12
C GLU A 150 20.23 -19.16 -1.16
N ARG A 151 19.58 -18.82 -2.28
CA ARG A 151 20.18 -18.11 -3.40
C ARG A 151 19.28 -17.01 -3.93
N ILE A 152 19.89 -15.99 -4.54
CA ILE A 152 19.22 -14.93 -5.27
C ILE A 152 19.71 -14.98 -6.72
N TYR A 153 18.79 -15.22 -7.65
CA TYR A 153 19.09 -15.16 -9.08
C TYR A 153 18.86 -13.74 -9.61
N PRO A 154 19.70 -13.24 -10.53
CA PRO A 154 19.44 -11.98 -11.22
C PRO A 154 18.26 -12.15 -12.18
N ILE A 155 17.22 -11.36 -12.01
CA ILE A 155 16.03 -11.34 -12.86
C ILE A 155 15.87 -9.95 -13.45
N ALA A 156 15.45 -9.84 -14.73
CA ALA A 156 15.13 -8.58 -15.35
C ALA A 156 13.91 -7.94 -14.68
N SER A 157 14.15 -6.91 -13.87
CA SER A 157 13.16 -6.31 -12.99
C SER A 157 12.18 -5.34 -13.65
N ARG A 158 12.35 -5.03 -14.95
CA ARG A 158 11.66 -3.89 -15.59
C ARG A 158 10.24 -4.17 -16.08
N CYS A 159 9.85 -5.42 -16.25
CA CYS A 159 8.53 -5.77 -16.81
C CYS A 159 8.14 -7.18 -16.38
N GLY A 160 6.88 -7.36 -15.94
CA GLY A 160 6.36 -8.67 -15.55
C GLY A 160 6.46 -9.72 -16.66
N VAL A 161 6.37 -9.32 -17.95
CA VAL A 161 6.55 -10.22 -19.09
C VAL A 161 8.00 -10.72 -19.17
N PHE A 162 8.99 -9.84 -19.05
CA PHE A 162 10.39 -10.25 -19.08
C PHE A 162 10.78 -11.04 -17.83
N ALA A 163 10.28 -10.65 -16.66
CA ALA A 163 10.48 -11.45 -15.45
C ALA A 163 10.00 -12.89 -15.62
N LYS A 164 8.82 -13.09 -16.24
CA LYS A 164 8.29 -14.42 -16.55
C LYS A 164 9.22 -15.22 -17.48
N THR A 165 9.80 -14.58 -18.49
CA THR A 165 10.75 -15.26 -19.40
C THR A 165 12.08 -15.62 -18.75
N ASP A 166 12.48 -14.94 -17.70
CA ASP A 166 13.67 -15.27 -16.92
C ASP A 166 13.38 -16.37 -15.90
N ILE A 167 12.18 -16.38 -15.31
CA ILE A 167 11.77 -17.34 -14.27
C ILE A 167 11.55 -18.73 -14.86
N GLN A 168 10.88 -18.84 -16.01
CA GLN A 168 10.51 -20.12 -16.58
C GLN A 168 11.71 -21.05 -16.86
N PRO A 169 12.84 -20.58 -17.42
CA PRO A 169 14.05 -21.40 -17.56
C PRO A 169 14.59 -21.87 -16.22
N LEU A 170 14.63 -21.02 -15.20
CA LEU A 170 15.10 -21.41 -13.86
C LEU A 170 14.29 -22.56 -13.28
N LEU A 171 12.96 -22.50 -13.41
CA LEU A 171 12.08 -23.59 -12.97
C LEU A 171 12.31 -24.87 -13.76
N ASN A 172 12.49 -24.77 -15.07
CA ASN A 172 12.76 -25.91 -15.94
C ASN A 172 14.12 -26.58 -15.65
N GLU A 173 15.10 -25.80 -15.19
CA GLU A 173 16.42 -26.27 -14.78
C GLU A 173 16.44 -26.79 -13.33
N GLY A 174 15.30 -26.78 -12.64
CA GLY A 174 15.15 -27.32 -11.30
C GLY A 174 15.60 -26.39 -10.18
N ALA A 175 15.61 -25.07 -10.42
CA ALA A 175 15.82 -24.10 -9.35
C ALA A 175 14.77 -24.26 -8.23
N ALA A 176 15.20 -24.13 -6.98
CA ALA A 176 14.30 -24.27 -5.84
C ALA A 176 13.22 -23.19 -5.88
N PRO A 177 11.92 -23.55 -5.68
CA PRO A 177 10.84 -22.55 -5.64
C PRO A 177 11.07 -21.42 -4.63
N ALA A 178 11.73 -21.72 -3.50
CA ALA A 178 12.09 -20.72 -2.50
C ALA A 178 13.06 -19.66 -3.07
N ASP A 179 14.11 -20.08 -3.78
CA ASP A 179 15.08 -19.19 -4.41
C ASP A 179 14.42 -18.34 -5.51
N VAL A 180 13.53 -18.95 -6.30
CA VAL A 180 12.77 -18.25 -7.34
C VAL A 180 11.83 -17.23 -6.72
N ALA A 181 11.11 -17.55 -5.64
CA ALA A 181 10.22 -16.63 -4.95
C ALA A 181 10.96 -15.41 -4.39
N ALA A 182 12.07 -15.63 -3.67
CA ALA A 182 12.86 -14.55 -3.09
C ALA A 182 13.59 -13.71 -4.13
N SER A 183 14.23 -14.36 -5.12
CA SER A 183 15.06 -13.68 -6.12
C SER A 183 14.23 -13.01 -7.22
N SER A 184 13.28 -13.76 -7.80
CA SER A 184 12.55 -13.30 -8.99
C SER A 184 11.49 -12.28 -8.65
N ILE A 185 10.81 -12.46 -7.54
CA ILE A 185 9.63 -11.67 -7.20
C ILE A 185 10.02 -10.56 -6.25
N PHE A 186 10.48 -10.89 -5.06
CA PHE A 186 10.70 -9.87 -4.04
C PHE A 186 11.96 -9.05 -4.30
N GLN A 187 13.06 -9.66 -4.74
CA GLN A 187 14.26 -8.89 -5.10
C GLN A 187 14.02 -8.01 -6.33
N ALA A 188 13.30 -8.50 -7.34
CA ALA A 188 12.96 -7.69 -8.50
C ALA A 188 12.07 -6.49 -8.13
N VAL A 189 11.10 -6.66 -7.22
CA VAL A 189 10.30 -5.55 -6.66
C VAL A 189 11.19 -4.53 -5.96
N VAL A 190 12.11 -5.00 -5.12
CA VAL A 190 13.05 -4.12 -4.40
C VAL A 190 13.95 -3.36 -5.37
N ASP A 191 14.57 -4.06 -6.33
CA ASP A 191 15.48 -3.44 -7.30
C ASP A 191 14.76 -2.41 -8.16
N GLN A 192 13.53 -2.70 -8.60
CA GLN A 192 12.72 -1.74 -9.35
C GLN A 192 12.36 -0.52 -8.53
N THR A 193 11.96 -0.71 -7.27
CA THR A 193 11.62 0.40 -6.37
C THR A 193 12.86 1.22 -6.07
N VAL A 194 13.93 0.58 -5.59
CA VAL A 194 15.14 1.28 -5.14
C VAL A 194 15.87 1.93 -6.31
N THR A 195 16.15 1.17 -7.38
CA THR A 195 16.93 1.68 -8.52
C THR A 195 16.10 2.55 -9.45
N GLY A 196 14.86 2.12 -9.72
CA GLY A 196 13.98 2.81 -10.67
C GLY A 196 13.44 4.14 -10.14
N LEU A 197 13.06 4.21 -8.88
CA LEU A 197 12.42 5.39 -8.30
C LEU A 197 13.40 6.32 -7.59
N SER A 198 14.48 5.80 -6.98
CA SER A 198 15.43 6.67 -6.28
C SER A 198 16.21 7.59 -7.24
N GLN A 199 16.40 7.17 -8.49
CA GLN A 199 17.09 7.96 -9.55
C GLN A 199 18.37 8.63 -9.05
N GLY A 200 19.18 7.90 -8.29
CA GLY A 200 20.45 8.36 -7.74
C GLY A 200 20.35 9.11 -6.41
N ARG A 201 19.16 9.47 -5.92
CA ARG A 201 19.00 10.00 -4.56
C ARG A 201 19.12 8.85 -3.56
N ARG A 202 19.90 9.03 -2.52
CA ARG A 202 20.07 8.01 -1.48
C ARG A 202 18.79 7.89 -0.65
N ILE A 203 18.40 6.64 -0.37
CA ILE A 203 17.35 6.31 0.61
C ILE A 203 18.08 6.03 1.91
N GLU A 204 18.05 6.96 2.83
CA GLU A 204 18.80 6.91 4.09
C GLU A 204 17.98 7.55 5.23
N GLY A 205 18.48 7.41 6.46
CA GLY A 205 17.76 7.85 7.65
C GLY A 205 16.67 6.87 8.08
N LYS A 206 15.60 7.37 8.67
CA LYS A 206 14.43 6.59 9.08
C LYS A 206 13.48 6.44 7.88
N VAL A 207 13.27 5.22 7.45
CA VAL A 207 12.43 4.87 6.30
C VAL A 207 11.22 4.08 6.75
N LEU A 208 10.04 4.59 6.43
CA LEU A 208 8.77 3.89 6.64
C LEU A 208 8.41 3.08 5.40
N PHE A 209 7.97 1.86 5.63
CA PHE A 209 7.52 0.93 4.59
C PHE A 209 6.01 0.75 4.71
N LEU A 210 5.25 1.28 3.73
CA LEU A 210 3.80 1.39 3.75
C LEU A 210 3.16 0.63 2.58
N GLY A 211 1.84 0.45 2.67
CA GLY A 211 1.03 -0.25 1.68
C GLY A 211 0.86 -1.74 1.98
N GLY A 212 -0.08 -2.37 1.26
CA GLY A 212 -0.45 -3.77 1.48
C GLY A 212 0.70 -4.76 1.32
N PRO A 213 1.44 -4.76 0.19
CA PRO A 213 2.55 -5.68 -0.01
C PRO A 213 3.61 -5.61 1.10
N LEU A 214 3.96 -4.42 1.55
CA LEU A 214 4.96 -4.23 2.61
C LEU A 214 4.42 -4.54 4.02
N PHE A 215 3.11 -4.62 4.19
CA PHE A 215 2.51 -5.09 5.44
C PHE A 215 2.42 -6.61 5.48
N PHE A 216 1.97 -7.25 4.40
CA PHE A 216 1.65 -8.68 4.40
C PHE A 216 2.87 -9.57 4.16
N PHE A 217 3.83 -9.17 3.31
CA PHE A 217 4.91 -10.05 2.87
C PHE A 217 6.21 -9.82 3.67
N LYS A 218 6.54 -10.78 4.55
CA LYS A 218 7.74 -10.73 5.39
C LYS A 218 9.02 -10.95 4.59
N GLY A 219 8.97 -11.81 3.59
CA GLY A 219 10.10 -12.00 2.68
C GLY A 219 10.42 -10.73 1.90
N LEU A 220 9.40 -9.98 1.46
CA LEU A 220 9.61 -8.68 0.82
C LEU A 220 10.24 -7.66 1.78
N GLN A 221 9.77 -7.59 3.03
CA GLN A 221 10.38 -6.76 4.07
C GLN A 221 11.86 -7.10 4.26
N GLN A 222 12.19 -8.40 4.35
CA GLN A 222 13.56 -8.88 4.48
C GLN A 222 14.42 -8.45 3.30
N ARG A 223 13.93 -8.58 2.06
CA ARG A 223 14.69 -8.15 0.87
C ARG A 223 14.99 -6.65 0.87
N PHE A 224 14.02 -5.80 1.27
CA PHE A 224 14.28 -4.36 1.43
C PHE A 224 15.34 -4.08 2.49
N GLN A 225 15.27 -4.72 3.64
CA GLN A 225 16.26 -4.54 4.72
C GLN A 225 17.67 -4.94 4.28
N GLU A 226 17.81 -6.08 3.61
CA GLU A 226 19.09 -6.58 3.13
C GLU A 226 19.68 -5.73 1.98
N THR A 227 18.82 -5.14 1.14
CA THR A 227 19.25 -4.31 0.02
C THR A 227 19.64 -2.91 0.46
N LEU A 228 18.80 -2.26 1.27
CA LEU A 228 19.04 -0.87 1.68
C LEU A 228 20.07 -0.77 2.82
N LYS A 229 20.23 -1.82 3.64
CA LYS A 229 21.19 -1.86 4.76
C LYS A 229 21.09 -0.64 5.67
N LEU A 230 19.86 -0.23 5.95
CA LEU A 230 19.59 0.86 6.89
C LEU A 230 20.07 0.44 8.29
N GLY A 231 20.53 1.40 9.07
CA GLY A 231 20.95 1.15 10.45
C GLY A 231 19.84 0.60 11.34
N GLU A 232 20.19 0.08 12.50
CA GLU A 232 19.23 -0.50 13.46
C GLU A 232 18.09 0.50 13.77
N GLY A 233 16.84 0.02 13.74
CA GLY A 233 15.64 0.83 13.96
C GLY A 233 15.29 1.83 12.86
N LYS A 234 16.05 1.88 11.76
CA LYS A 234 15.80 2.82 10.65
C LYS A 234 14.84 2.29 9.60
N ALA A 235 14.69 0.98 9.47
CA ALA A 235 13.65 0.37 8.63
C ALA A 235 12.42 0.07 9.49
N VAL A 236 11.32 0.80 9.27
CA VAL A 236 10.11 0.72 10.10
C VAL A 236 8.94 0.20 9.28
N PHE A 237 8.35 -0.90 9.74
CA PHE A 237 7.16 -1.56 9.15
C PHE A 237 6.00 -1.45 10.14
N PRO A 238 5.24 -0.36 10.13
CA PRO A 238 4.22 -0.12 11.14
C PRO A 238 3.01 -1.07 10.98
N SER A 239 2.35 -1.39 12.07
CA SER A 239 1.16 -2.27 12.09
C SER A 239 -0.07 -1.68 11.40
N TRP A 240 0.00 -0.43 11.00
CA TRP A 240 -1.01 0.30 10.26
C TRP A 240 -0.61 0.59 8.79
N ALA A 241 0.51 0.03 8.33
CA ALA A 241 1.10 0.33 7.01
C ALA A 241 0.11 0.26 5.85
N GLN A 242 -0.77 -0.74 5.84
CA GLN A 242 -1.76 -0.94 4.78
C GLN A 242 -2.95 0.03 4.84
N TYR A 243 -3.05 0.81 5.91
CA TYR A 243 -4.12 1.80 6.14
C TYR A 243 -3.63 3.24 6.07
N SER A 244 -2.37 3.48 5.75
CA SER A 244 -1.73 4.80 5.81
C SER A 244 -2.55 5.90 5.14
N VAL A 245 -3.00 5.67 3.92
CA VAL A 245 -3.81 6.63 3.15
C VAL A 245 -5.18 6.85 3.79
N ALA A 246 -5.88 5.78 4.20
CA ALA A 246 -7.19 5.91 4.85
C ALA A 246 -7.10 6.62 6.21
N ILE A 247 -6.06 6.36 7.00
CA ILE A 247 -5.78 7.08 8.25
C ILE A 247 -5.57 8.57 7.96
N GLY A 248 -4.74 8.91 6.98
CA GLY A 248 -4.47 10.29 6.61
C GLY A 248 -5.71 11.03 6.10
N ALA A 249 -6.56 10.35 5.34
CA ALA A 249 -7.86 10.89 4.94
C ALA A 249 -8.76 11.16 6.17
N ALA A 250 -8.79 10.25 7.16
CA ALA A 250 -9.51 10.47 8.41
C ALA A 250 -8.94 11.64 9.22
N ILE A 251 -7.61 11.76 9.32
CA ILE A 251 -6.94 12.89 10.00
C ILE A 251 -7.28 14.21 9.30
N TYR A 252 -7.31 14.21 7.97
CA TYR A 252 -7.68 15.39 7.18
C TYR A 252 -9.05 15.93 7.57
N THR A 253 -10.01 15.06 7.83
CA THR A 253 -11.40 15.48 8.13
C THR A 253 -11.53 16.27 9.43
N ARG A 254 -10.57 16.22 10.35
CA ARG A 254 -10.60 16.97 11.62
C ARG A 254 -10.76 18.48 11.45
N GLY A 255 -10.44 19.01 10.27
CA GLY A 255 -10.61 20.45 9.93
C GLY A 255 -11.88 20.77 9.16
N LEU A 256 -12.74 19.81 8.87
CA LEU A 256 -13.95 20.01 8.08
C LEU A 256 -15.11 20.47 8.98
N GLU A 257 -15.99 21.32 8.43
CA GLU A 257 -17.23 21.73 9.09
C GLU A 257 -18.38 20.75 8.78
N LYS A 258 -18.35 20.14 7.59
CA LYS A 258 -19.44 19.30 7.10
C LYS A 258 -19.40 17.91 7.74
N SER A 259 -20.53 17.47 8.24
CA SER A 259 -20.71 16.15 8.82
C SER A 259 -21.95 15.47 8.24
N TYR A 260 -22.02 14.16 8.38
CA TYR A 260 -23.06 13.30 7.80
C TYR A 260 -23.54 12.30 8.84
N THR A 261 -24.80 11.88 8.74
CA THR A 261 -25.27 10.62 9.34
C THR A 261 -24.88 9.44 8.45
N TYR A 262 -24.93 8.24 8.99
CA TYR A 262 -24.60 7.04 8.23
C TYR A 262 -25.51 6.89 6.99
N GLU A 263 -26.81 7.07 7.17
CA GLU A 263 -27.81 6.94 6.12
C GLU A 263 -27.66 8.02 5.02
N GLU A 264 -27.39 9.27 5.42
CA GLU A 264 -27.12 10.36 4.46
C GLU A 264 -25.90 10.08 3.61
N PHE A 265 -24.82 9.58 4.19
CA PHE A 265 -23.60 9.32 3.45
C PHE A 265 -23.73 8.10 2.55
N THR A 266 -24.24 6.97 3.07
CA THR A 266 -24.40 5.75 2.25
C THR A 266 -25.42 5.90 1.14
N GLY A 267 -26.51 6.65 1.36
CA GLY A 267 -27.49 6.95 0.32
C GLY A 267 -26.93 7.79 -0.84
N LYS A 268 -25.80 8.50 -0.65
CA LYS A 268 -25.09 9.19 -1.75
C LYS A 268 -24.17 8.27 -2.54
N LEU A 269 -23.82 7.12 -1.95
CA LEU A 269 -22.98 6.12 -2.59
C LEU A 269 -23.78 5.07 -3.35
N GLU A 270 -25.10 4.98 -3.17
CA GLU A 270 -26.01 4.13 -3.94
C GLU A 270 -26.29 4.74 -5.34
#